data_098010291548c2fd9c9e91e025e02069
#
_entry.id   098010291548c2fd9c9e91e025e02069
#
_cell.length_a   1.000
_cell.length_b   1.000
_cell.length_c   1.000
_cell.angle_alpha   90.00
_cell.angle_beta   90.00
_cell.angle_gamma   90.00
#
_symmetry.space_group_name_H-M   'P 1'
#
loop_
_entity.id
_entity.type
_entity.pdbx_description
1 polymer ?
#
loop_
_entity_poly.entity_id
_entity_poly.type
_entity_poly.pdbx_seq_one_letter_code
_entity_poly.pdbx_strand_id
1 'polypeptide(L)'
;MLTKATAKLIQSLKDKRNRQESGLFVIEGAKIVAELPASKITVKSLFATRNWLDANEKLFSDVDKVEVTEQQLKQISFLQTPQQVLALAHLPQQEFSVNELQSQFSIVLDTLQDPGNLGTIIRIADWYGIKHIVCSTDSADVFNPKVIQATMGSFLRVNIVYTSLETMLAENKLPVFGAVMNGENLYRTTIPSKGLLMIGNEGSGIDQGLLKYVSNPITIPRQGGAESLNAGIATAVICDAWARQNAS
;
A
#
# COMPACT_ATOMS: atom_id res chain seq x y z
N MET A 1 -22.61 -19.72 9.97
CA MET A 1 -21.67 -20.65 10.63
C MET A 1 -20.44 -20.84 9.75
N LEU A 2 -19.23 -20.77 10.31
CA LEU A 2 -17.98 -21.01 9.58
C LEU A 2 -17.89 -22.47 9.11
N THR A 3 -17.89 -22.71 7.80
CA THR A 3 -17.73 -24.04 7.21
C THR A 3 -16.25 -24.38 6.99
N LYS A 4 -15.92 -25.66 6.89
CA LYS A 4 -14.55 -26.11 6.53
C LYS A 4 -14.12 -25.57 5.16
N ALA A 5 -15.04 -25.49 4.20
CA ALA A 5 -14.77 -24.95 2.86
C ALA A 5 -14.42 -23.46 2.92
N THR A 6 -15.19 -22.67 3.67
CA THR A 6 -14.92 -21.24 3.88
C THR A 6 -13.59 -20.99 4.57
N ALA A 7 -13.28 -21.77 5.62
CA ALA A 7 -12.00 -21.67 6.30
C ALA A 7 -10.83 -21.98 5.35
N LYS A 8 -10.94 -23.03 4.53
CA LYS A 8 -9.94 -23.37 3.52
C LYS A 8 -9.76 -22.27 2.47
N LEU A 9 -10.87 -21.70 1.99
CA LEU A 9 -10.83 -20.55 1.07
C LEU A 9 -10.08 -19.39 1.69
N ILE A 10 -10.46 -18.94 2.90
CA ILE A 10 -9.79 -17.82 3.57
C ILE A 10 -8.30 -18.08 3.70
N GLN A 11 -7.88 -19.25 4.18
CA GLN A 11 -6.47 -19.59 4.33
C GLN A 11 -5.71 -19.62 2.99
N SER A 12 -6.37 -19.99 1.89
CA SER A 12 -5.75 -19.98 0.55
C SER A 12 -5.45 -18.57 0.05
N LEU A 13 -6.17 -17.53 0.54
CA LEU A 13 -5.98 -16.14 0.14
C LEU A 13 -4.66 -15.52 0.60
N LYS A 14 -3.85 -16.25 1.35
CA LYS A 14 -2.45 -15.89 1.60
C LYS A 14 -1.67 -15.77 0.28
N ASP A 15 -1.99 -16.57 -0.71
CA ASP A 15 -1.31 -16.62 -2.00
C ASP A 15 -1.95 -15.65 -3.02
N LYS A 16 -1.11 -14.89 -3.73
CA LYS A 16 -1.55 -13.91 -4.76
C LYS A 16 -2.42 -14.56 -5.83
N ARG A 17 -2.02 -15.74 -6.32
CA ARG A 17 -2.76 -16.48 -7.34
C ARG A 17 -4.20 -16.78 -6.90
N ASN A 18 -4.39 -17.28 -5.67
CA ASN A 18 -5.71 -17.62 -5.16
C ASN A 18 -6.59 -16.38 -4.96
N ARG A 19 -5.99 -15.22 -4.59
CA ARG A 19 -6.71 -13.94 -4.55
C ARG A 19 -7.21 -13.53 -5.93
N GLN A 20 -6.36 -13.65 -6.95
CA GLN A 20 -6.71 -13.30 -8.32
C GLN A 20 -7.79 -14.22 -8.90
N GLU A 21 -7.66 -15.55 -8.69
CA GLU A 21 -8.63 -16.54 -9.17
C GLU A 21 -10.01 -16.40 -8.49
N SER A 22 -10.04 -16.09 -7.20
CA SER A 22 -11.29 -15.92 -6.44
C SER A 22 -11.87 -14.51 -6.49
N GLY A 23 -11.09 -13.51 -6.87
CA GLY A 23 -11.44 -12.09 -6.78
C GLY A 23 -11.60 -11.59 -5.34
N LEU A 24 -10.99 -12.27 -4.34
CA LEU A 24 -11.18 -11.99 -2.92
C LEU A 24 -9.86 -11.75 -2.21
N PHE A 25 -9.91 -10.98 -1.12
CA PHE A 25 -8.80 -10.80 -0.18
C PHE A 25 -9.30 -10.64 1.25
N VAL A 26 -8.39 -10.68 2.21
CA VAL A 26 -8.70 -10.67 3.64
C VAL A 26 -8.23 -9.37 4.27
N ILE A 27 -9.08 -8.80 5.12
CA ILE A 27 -8.78 -7.64 5.95
C ILE A 27 -9.03 -8.02 7.40
N GLU A 28 -8.02 -7.87 8.26
CA GLU A 28 -8.11 -8.21 9.67
C GLU A 28 -7.85 -7.00 10.57
N GLY A 29 -8.52 -7.00 11.71
CA GLY A 29 -8.34 -5.99 12.74
C GLY A 29 -9.52 -5.05 12.89
N ALA A 30 -9.98 -4.90 14.15
CA ALA A 30 -11.20 -4.17 14.48
C ALA A 30 -11.20 -2.72 13.96
N LYS A 31 -10.04 -2.04 14.03
CA LYS A 31 -9.92 -0.65 13.57
C LYS A 31 -10.05 -0.55 12.04
N ILE A 32 -9.33 -1.40 11.30
CA ILE A 32 -9.33 -1.35 9.83
C ILE A 32 -10.70 -1.74 9.30
N VAL A 33 -11.29 -2.80 9.85
CA VAL A 33 -12.63 -3.27 9.43
C VAL A 33 -13.69 -2.20 9.69
N ALA A 34 -13.62 -1.47 10.81
CA ALA A 34 -14.56 -0.39 11.12
C ALA A 34 -14.49 0.80 10.13
N GLU A 35 -13.39 0.97 9.40
CA GLU A 35 -13.24 2.02 8.38
C GLU A 35 -13.80 1.60 7.01
N LEU A 36 -14.08 0.31 6.78
CA LEU A 36 -14.52 -0.21 5.47
C LEU A 36 -15.83 0.41 4.95
N PRO A 37 -16.86 0.69 5.78
CA PRO A 37 -18.09 1.31 5.29
C PRO A 37 -17.90 2.69 4.65
N ALA A 38 -16.87 3.42 5.04
CA ALA A 38 -16.51 4.73 4.46
C ALA A 38 -15.56 4.62 3.26
N SER A 39 -15.16 3.41 2.87
CA SER A 39 -14.23 3.15 1.77
C SER A 39 -14.94 2.67 0.50
N LYS A 40 -14.18 2.51 -0.59
CA LYS A 40 -14.65 1.91 -1.85
C LYS A 40 -14.57 0.37 -1.86
N ILE A 41 -14.18 -0.26 -0.75
CA ILE A 41 -14.01 -1.71 -0.68
C ILE A 41 -15.35 -2.38 -0.46
N THR A 42 -15.73 -3.28 -1.36
CA THR A 42 -16.94 -4.09 -1.23
C THR A 42 -16.66 -5.29 -0.34
N VAL A 43 -17.28 -5.31 0.85
CA VAL A 43 -17.19 -6.41 1.80
C VAL A 43 -18.18 -7.50 1.38
N LYS A 44 -17.69 -8.73 1.24
CA LYS A 44 -18.50 -9.92 0.94
C LYS A 44 -19.09 -10.53 2.20
N SER A 45 -18.27 -10.74 3.22
CA SER A 45 -18.70 -11.37 4.48
C SER A 45 -17.80 -10.91 5.64
N LEU A 46 -18.37 -10.89 6.84
CA LEU A 46 -17.67 -10.65 8.10
C LEU A 46 -17.66 -11.92 8.94
N PHE A 47 -16.52 -12.23 9.52
CA PHE A 47 -16.33 -13.29 10.52
C PHE A 47 -15.89 -12.62 11.81
N ALA A 48 -16.75 -12.58 12.81
CA ALA A 48 -16.48 -11.84 14.03
C ALA A 48 -17.03 -12.51 15.28
N THR A 49 -16.43 -12.16 16.42
CA THR A 49 -16.94 -12.57 17.73
C THR A 49 -18.26 -11.87 18.04
N ARG A 50 -19.09 -12.49 18.88
CA ARG A 50 -20.36 -11.91 19.32
C ARG A 50 -20.21 -10.49 19.85
N ASN A 51 -19.23 -10.26 20.71
CA ASN A 51 -18.98 -8.96 21.30
C ASN A 51 -18.71 -7.86 20.24
N TRP A 52 -17.96 -8.21 19.19
CA TRP A 52 -17.68 -7.26 18.12
C TRP A 52 -18.92 -6.97 17.28
N LEU A 53 -19.71 -8.01 16.96
CA LEU A 53 -20.96 -7.87 16.20
C LEU A 53 -21.95 -6.95 16.91
N ASP A 54 -22.15 -7.16 18.22
CA ASP A 54 -23.08 -6.37 19.02
C ASP A 54 -22.64 -4.90 19.14
N ALA A 55 -21.33 -4.66 19.29
CA ALA A 55 -20.76 -3.31 19.36
C ALA A 55 -20.81 -2.55 18.02
N ASN A 56 -20.89 -3.28 16.88
CA ASN A 56 -20.79 -2.72 15.53
C ASN A 56 -22.00 -3.07 14.64
N GLU A 57 -23.14 -3.37 15.24
CA GLU A 57 -24.36 -3.86 14.54
C GLU A 57 -24.75 -2.96 13.36
N LYS A 58 -24.64 -1.63 13.53
CA LYS A 58 -25.07 -0.62 12.57
C LYS A 58 -24.08 -0.37 11.43
N LEU A 59 -22.83 -0.82 11.56
CA LEU A 59 -21.78 -0.50 10.58
C LEU A 59 -21.93 -1.24 9.24
N PHE A 60 -22.58 -2.42 9.26
CA PHE A 60 -22.66 -3.31 8.09
C PHE A 60 -24.07 -3.89 7.99
N SER A 61 -25.08 -3.10 7.57
CA SER A 61 -26.49 -3.56 7.46
C SER A 61 -26.67 -4.65 6.41
N ASP A 62 -25.95 -4.56 5.28
CA ASP A 62 -26.17 -5.36 4.08
C ASP A 62 -25.07 -6.40 3.82
N VAL A 63 -24.22 -6.67 4.81
CA VAL A 63 -23.11 -7.62 4.71
C VAL A 63 -23.44 -8.92 5.45
N ASP A 64 -23.13 -10.06 4.85
CA ASP A 64 -23.27 -11.38 5.51
C ASP A 64 -22.34 -11.45 6.73
N LYS A 65 -22.95 -11.64 7.91
CA LYS A 65 -22.25 -11.68 9.21
C LYS A 65 -22.26 -13.12 9.73
N VAL A 66 -21.08 -13.66 9.94
CA VAL A 66 -20.87 -14.99 10.50
C VAL A 66 -20.29 -14.86 11.89
N GLU A 67 -21.08 -15.19 12.91
CA GLU A 67 -20.58 -15.29 14.27
C GLU A 67 -19.59 -16.46 14.37
N VAL A 68 -18.42 -16.20 14.97
CA VAL A 68 -17.34 -17.18 15.17
C VAL A 68 -16.80 -17.07 16.59
N THR A 69 -16.34 -18.20 17.12
CA THR A 69 -15.59 -18.23 18.38
C THR A 69 -14.16 -17.73 18.16
N GLU A 70 -13.47 -17.34 19.23
CA GLU A 70 -12.04 -16.97 19.16
C GLU A 70 -11.17 -18.10 18.57
N GLN A 71 -11.50 -19.36 18.90
CA GLN A 71 -10.81 -20.52 18.36
C GLN A 71 -11.02 -20.67 16.85
N GLN A 72 -12.26 -20.44 16.37
CA GLN A 72 -12.56 -20.44 14.94
C GLN A 72 -11.90 -19.27 14.22
N LEU A 73 -11.88 -18.09 14.84
CA LEU A 73 -11.19 -16.92 14.29
C LEU A 73 -9.68 -17.19 14.14
N LYS A 74 -9.06 -17.85 15.13
CA LYS A 74 -7.65 -18.27 15.08
C LYS A 74 -7.37 -19.22 13.91
N GLN A 75 -8.33 -20.04 13.50
CA GLN A 75 -8.17 -20.97 12.36
C GLN A 75 -8.14 -20.25 11.00
N ILE A 76 -8.76 -19.07 10.89
CA ILE A 76 -8.85 -18.33 9.63
C ILE A 76 -7.95 -17.08 9.57
N SER A 77 -7.41 -16.66 10.69
CA SER A 77 -6.56 -15.47 10.81
C SER A 77 -5.13 -15.72 10.29
N PHE A 78 -4.52 -14.67 9.72
CA PHE A 78 -3.10 -14.60 9.37
C PHE A 78 -2.26 -13.90 10.45
N LEU A 79 -2.90 -13.39 11.51
CA LEU A 79 -2.23 -12.71 12.62
C LEU A 79 -1.75 -13.71 13.67
N GLN A 80 -0.61 -13.44 14.28
CA GLN A 80 -0.15 -14.23 15.43
C GLN A 80 -1.13 -14.15 16.60
N THR A 81 -1.68 -12.97 16.84
CA THR A 81 -2.75 -12.72 17.82
C THR A 81 -3.98 -12.22 17.04
N PRO A 82 -4.94 -13.12 16.74
CA PRO A 82 -6.17 -12.77 16.05
C PRO A 82 -6.92 -11.68 16.80
N GLN A 83 -7.50 -10.76 16.06
CA GLN A 83 -8.39 -9.76 16.60
C GLN A 83 -9.85 -10.20 16.46
N GLN A 84 -10.78 -9.42 16.96
CA GLN A 84 -12.19 -9.83 17.09
C GLN A 84 -12.94 -9.99 15.76
N VAL A 85 -12.36 -9.57 14.64
CA VAL A 85 -13.01 -9.56 13.33
C VAL A 85 -12.05 -9.75 12.17
N LEU A 86 -12.54 -10.47 11.15
CA LEU A 86 -11.96 -10.64 9.83
C LEU A 86 -13.02 -10.35 8.77
N ALA A 87 -12.70 -9.49 7.82
CA ALA A 87 -13.53 -9.24 6.64
C ALA A 87 -12.96 -9.97 5.42
N LEU A 88 -13.86 -10.62 4.67
CA LEU A 88 -13.60 -11.12 3.33
C LEU A 88 -14.17 -10.09 2.35
N ALA A 89 -13.33 -9.54 1.49
CA ALA A 89 -13.69 -8.46 0.59
C ALA A 89 -13.35 -8.78 -0.86
N HIS A 90 -14.04 -8.14 -1.80
CA HIS A 90 -13.72 -8.24 -3.23
C HIS A 90 -12.51 -7.40 -3.59
N LEU A 91 -11.64 -7.93 -4.45
CA LEU A 91 -10.56 -7.15 -5.06
C LEU A 91 -11.18 -5.99 -5.85
N PRO A 92 -10.78 -4.75 -5.60
CA PRO A 92 -11.28 -3.62 -6.36
C PRO A 92 -10.78 -3.68 -7.79
N GLN A 93 -11.62 -3.24 -8.75
CA GLN A 93 -11.15 -2.97 -10.09
C GLN A 93 -10.28 -1.73 -10.06
N GLN A 94 -9.09 -1.83 -10.62
CA GLN A 94 -8.15 -0.72 -10.71
C GLN A 94 -8.27 -0.08 -12.10
N GLU A 95 -8.89 1.08 -12.17
CA GLU A 95 -8.81 1.97 -13.31
C GLU A 95 -7.71 2.99 -13.02
N PHE A 96 -6.83 3.23 -13.97
CA PHE A 96 -5.74 4.16 -13.84
C PHE A 96 -5.50 4.92 -15.15
N SER A 97 -5.32 6.21 -15.01
CA SER A 97 -4.87 7.08 -16.10
C SER A 97 -3.64 7.88 -15.66
N VAL A 98 -2.62 7.96 -16.50
CA VAL A 98 -1.43 8.79 -16.26
C VAL A 98 -1.83 10.26 -16.04
N ASN A 99 -2.94 10.70 -16.61
CA ASN A 99 -3.45 12.07 -16.41
C ASN A 99 -3.81 12.37 -14.94
N GLU A 100 -4.16 11.36 -14.15
CA GLU A 100 -4.46 11.55 -12.71
C GLU A 100 -3.23 12.00 -11.91
N LEU A 101 -2.02 11.62 -12.38
CA LEU A 101 -0.76 12.02 -11.75
C LEU A 101 -0.37 13.47 -12.04
N GLN A 102 -0.84 14.05 -13.18
CA GLN A 102 -0.36 15.34 -13.68
C GLN A 102 -0.71 16.56 -12.78
N SER A 103 -1.61 16.38 -11.82
CA SER A 103 -2.08 17.46 -10.94
C SER A 103 -1.45 17.46 -9.55
N GLN A 104 -0.63 16.47 -9.18
CA GLN A 104 -0.19 16.25 -7.81
C GLN A 104 1.20 15.61 -7.71
N PHE A 105 1.70 15.52 -6.50
CA PHE A 105 2.89 14.71 -6.18
C PHE A 105 2.47 13.26 -5.95
N SER A 106 3.22 12.32 -6.53
CA SER A 106 2.93 10.88 -6.45
C SER A 106 4.20 10.07 -6.23
N ILE A 107 4.06 8.86 -5.70
CA ILE A 107 5.18 7.94 -5.47
C ILE A 107 5.17 6.86 -6.54
N VAL A 108 6.36 6.54 -7.08
CA VAL A 108 6.59 5.46 -8.03
C VAL A 108 7.53 4.44 -7.38
N LEU A 109 7.13 3.18 -7.34
CA LEU A 109 7.88 2.10 -6.69
C LEU A 109 8.34 1.10 -7.75
N ASP A 110 9.66 1.04 -7.95
CA ASP A 110 10.29 0.13 -8.88
C ASP A 110 10.76 -1.13 -8.15
N THR A 111 10.09 -2.26 -8.43
CA THR A 111 10.47 -3.60 -7.94
C THR A 111 10.62 -3.65 -6.40
N LEU A 112 9.76 -2.93 -5.67
CA LEU A 112 9.75 -2.97 -4.20
C LEU A 112 9.14 -4.29 -3.73
N GLN A 113 9.97 -5.20 -3.17
CA GLN A 113 9.54 -6.57 -2.88
C GLN A 113 9.16 -6.81 -1.42
N ASP A 114 9.66 -6.02 -0.48
CA ASP A 114 9.34 -6.23 0.94
C ASP A 114 7.93 -5.72 1.30
N PRO A 115 7.03 -6.60 1.79
CA PRO A 115 5.67 -6.23 2.17
C PRO A 115 5.61 -5.18 3.29
N GLY A 116 6.58 -5.18 4.21
CA GLY A 116 6.67 -4.23 5.30
C GLY A 116 7.00 -2.83 4.79
N ASN A 117 7.95 -2.73 3.84
CA ASN A 117 8.31 -1.47 3.19
C ASN A 117 7.13 -0.90 2.41
N LEU A 118 6.44 -1.72 1.60
CA LEU A 118 5.25 -1.27 0.87
C LEU A 118 4.19 -0.73 1.82
N GLY A 119 3.85 -1.46 2.87
CA GLY A 119 2.87 -1.01 3.87
C GLY A 119 3.29 0.28 4.57
N THR A 120 4.57 0.43 4.88
CA THR A 120 5.13 1.65 5.48
C THR A 120 5.02 2.83 4.52
N ILE A 121 5.37 2.65 3.24
CA ILE A 121 5.29 3.70 2.22
C ILE A 121 3.83 4.13 1.99
N ILE A 122 2.88 3.20 1.98
CA ILE A 122 1.45 3.53 1.88
C ILE A 122 1.01 4.41 3.08
N ARG A 123 1.48 4.14 4.30
CA ARG A 123 1.20 4.99 5.46
C ARG A 123 1.85 6.36 5.36
N ILE A 124 3.07 6.45 4.84
CA ILE A 124 3.76 7.71 4.60
C ILE A 124 2.98 8.54 3.57
N ALA A 125 2.54 7.93 2.49
CA ALA A 125 1.72 8.59 1.48
C ALA A 125 0.43 9.18 2.07
N ASP A 126 -0.31 8.38 2.85
CA ASP A 126 -1.52 8.82 3.56
C ASP A 126 -1.23 9.98 4.52
N TRP A 127 -0.14 9.88 5.29
CA TRP A 127 0.27 10.92 6.25
C TRP A 127 0.54 12.27 5.61
N TYR A 128 1.21 12.27 4.45
CA TYR A 128 1.52 13.50 3.70
C TYR A 128 0.45 13.89 2.67
N GLY A 129 -0.69 13.21 2.63
CA GLY A 129 -1.79 13.50 1.71
C GLY A 129 -1.50 13.15 0.25
N ILE A 130 -0.49 12.32 -0.02
CA ILE A 130 -0.17 11.80 -1.35
C ILE A 130 -1.19 10.73 -1.72
N LYS A 131 -1.92 10.94 -2.81
CA LYS A 131 -3.08 10.12 -3.18
C LYS A 131 -2.74 8.92 -4.05
N HIS A 132 -1.62 8.93 -4.76
CA HIS A 132 -1.27 7.88 -5.72
C HIS A 132 0.11 7.29 -5.46
N ILE A 133 0.14 5.96 -5.48
CA ILE A 133 1.36 5.15 -5.55
C ILE A 133 1.26 4.28 -6.79
N VAL A 134 2.25 4.38 -7.67
CA VAL A 134 2.35 3.54 -8.87
C VAL A 134 3.47 2.52 -8.66
N CYS A 135 3.12 1.25 -8.68
CA CYS A 135 4.05 0.14 -8.51
C CYS A 135 4.36 -0.54 -9.85
N SER A 136 5.57 -1.00 -10.03
CA SER A 136 5.88 -1.98 -11.07
C SER A 136 5.10 -3.28 -10.83
N THR A 137 4.85 -4.06 -11.88
CA THR A 137 4.04 -5.29 -11.83
C THR A 137 4.63 -6.40 -10.95
N ASP A 138 5.93 -6.35 -10.73
CA ASP A 138 6.73 -7.27 -9.91
C ASP A 138 6.96 -6.79 -8.46
N SER A 139 6.46 -5.61 -8.10
CA SER A 139 6.42 -5.14 -6.72
C SER A 139 5.50 -6.00 -5.85
N ALA A 140 5.70 -5.92 -4.51
CA ALA A 140 4.85 -6.59 -3.53
C ALA A 140 3.37 -6.24 -3.74
N ASP A 141 2.50 -7.22 -3.57
CA ASP A 141 1.05 -7.06 -3.77
C ASP A 141 0.41 -6.37 -2.55
N VAL A 142 -0.28 -5.24 -2.76
CA VAL A 142 -0.97 -4.49 -1.71
C VAL A 142 -2.00 -5.35 -0.96
N PHE A 143 -2.65 -6.32 -1.64
CA PHE A 143 -3.64 -7.21 -1.02
C PHE A 143 -3.02 -8.41 -0.29
N ASN A 144 -1.70 -8.50 -0.21
CA ASN A 144 -1.04 -9.45 0.69
C ASN A 144 -1.43 -9.12 2.15
N PRO A 145 -1.85 -10.12 2.96
CA PRO A 145 -2.25 -9.88 4.35
C PRO A 145 -1.21 -9.13 5.19
N LYS A 146 0.09 -9.37 4.94
CA LYS A 146 1.17 -8.65 5.63
C LYS A 146 1.21 -7.16 5.25
N VAL A 147 0.96 -6.83 3.97
CA VAL A 147 0.91 -5.44 3.51
C VAL A 147 -0.31 -4.75 4.11
N ILE A 148 -1.50 -5.35 3.97
CA ILE A 148 -2.76 -4.82 4.55
C ILE A 148 -2.56 -4.49 6.03
N GLN A 149 -1.98 -5.40 6.80
CA GLN A 149 -1.70 -5.18 8.22
C GLN A 149 -0.72 -4.02 8.44
N ALA A 150 0.37 -3.96 7.67
CA ALA A 150 1.38 -2.93 7.79
C ALA A 150 0.86 -1.53 7.44
N THR A 151 -0.16 -1.41 6.57
CA THR A 151 -0.77 -0.12 6.21
C THR A 151 -1.57 0.51 7.33
N MET A 152 -2.02 -0.24 8.33
CA MET A 152 -2.88 0.24 9.42
C MET A 152 -4.15 0.96 8.91
N GLY A 153 -4.70 0.54 7.76
CA GLY A 153 -5.88 1.13 7.12
C GLY A 153 -5.60 2.20 6.06
N SER A 154 -4.36 2.68 5.91
CA SER A 154 -4.03 3.73 4.93
C SER A 154 -4.29 3.31 3.48
N PHE A 155 -4.27 2.00 3.15
CA PHE A 155 -4.60 1.51 1.81
C PHE A 155 -6.04 1.82 1.37
N LEU A 156 -6.93 2.18 2.29
CA LEU A 156 -8.30 2.60 2.00
C LEU A 156 -8.38 4.02 1.45
N ARG A 157 -7.33 4.84 1.63
CA ARG A 157 -7.28 6.28 1.31
C ARG A 157 -6.27 6.63 0.22
N VAL A 158 -5.32 5.72 -0.06
CA VAL A 158 -4.30 5.87 -1.10
C VAL A 158 -4.62 4.95 -2.26
N ASN A 159 -4.60 5.46 -3.48
CA ASN A 159 -4.77 4.67 -4.69
C ASN A 159 -3.43 4.01 -5.07
N ILE A 160 -3.36 2.68 -5.00
CA ILE A 160 -2.18 1.90 -5.35
C ILE A 160 -2.45 1.18 -6.67
N VAL A 161 -1.65 1.46 -7.68
CA VAL A 161 -1.84 0.95 -9.05
C VAL A 161 -0.60 0.17 -9.50
N TYR A 162 -0.80 -0.90 -10.24
CA TYR A 162 0.28 -1.72 -10.82
C TYR A 162 0.27 -1.58 -12.33
N THR A 163 1.41 -1.17 -12.92
CA THR A 163 1.52 -0.98 -14.36
C THR A 163 2.97 -1.14 -14.84
N SER A 164 3.17 -1.16 -16.16
CA SER A 164 4.50 -1.01 -16.75
C SER A 164 5.01 0.41 -16.47
N LEU A 165 6.04 0.53 -15.61
CA LEU A 165 6.62 1.83 -15.29
C LEU A 165 7.24 2.49 -16.53
N GLU A 166 7.85 1.71 -17.43
CA GLU A 166 8.44 2.26 -18.66
C GLU A 166 7.39 2.95 -19.52
N THR A 167 6.24 2.30 -19.75
CA THR A 167 5.13 2.88 -20.54
C THR A 167 4.57 4.13 -19.85
N MET A 168 4.32 4.06 -18.55
CA MET A 168 3.77 5.17 -17.77
C MET A 168 4.71 6.38 -17.77
N LEU A 169 6.02 6.14 -17.56
CA LEU A 169 7.03 7.21 -17.52
C LEU A 169 7.29 7.84 -18.89
N ALA A 170 7.13 7.07 -19.97
CA ALA A 170 7.24 7.62 -21.33
C ALA A 170 6.12 8.62 -21.66
N GLU A 171 4.95 8.46 -21.07
CA GLU A 171 3.80 9.39 -21.22
C GLU A 171 3.81 10.54 -20.19
N ASN A 172 4.63 10.40 -19.13
CA ASN A 172 4.69 11.38 -18.04
C ASN A 172 5.35 12.70 -18.49
N LYS A 173 4.78 13.81 -18.04
CA LYS A 173 5.29 15.17 -18.31
C LYS A 173 5.80 15.89 -17.07
N LEU A 174 5.65 15.29 -15.90
CA LEU A 174 6.09 15.87 -14.63
C LEU A 174 7.58 15.54 -14.37
N PRO A 175 8.26 16.38 -13.56
CA PRO A 175 9.60 16.05 -13.09
C PRO A 175 9.59 14.75 -12.27
N VAL A 176 10.59 13.90 -12.49
CA VAL A 176 10.81 12.63 -11.80
C VAL A 176 12.02 12.76 -10.89
N PHE A 177 11.80 12.72 -9.59
CA PHE A 177 12.84 12.73 -8.54
C PHE A 177 13.19 11.28 -8.20
N GLY A 178 14.35 10.81 -8.62
CA GLY A 178 14.80 9.45 -8.32
C GLY A 178 15.70 9.44 -7.07
N ALA A 179 15.35 8.63 -6.09
CA ALA A 179 16.19 8.42 -4.90
C ALA A 179 17.38 7.52 -5.27
N VAL A 180 18.57 8.10 -5.38
CA VAL A 180 19.81 7.43 -5.78
C VAL A 180 20.97 7.78 -4.85
N MET A 181 22.04 6.95 -4.89
CA MET A 181 23.22 7.17 -4.02
C MET A 181 24.01 8.42 -4.37
N ASN A 182 24.11 8.76 -5.66
CA ASN A 182 24.95 9.82 -6.19
C ASN A 182 24.11 10.90 -6.87
N GLY A 183 23.03 11.35 -6.20
CA GLY A 183 22.18 12.44 -6.66
C GLY A 183 22.55 13.79 -6.05
N GLU A 184 21.76 14.82 -6.39
CA GLU A 184 21.84 16.11 -5.73
C GLU A 184 21.40 16.01 -4.27
N ASN A 185 22.00 16.85 -3.43
CA ASN A 185 21.64 16.89 -2.02
C ASN A 185 20.16 17.28 -1.83
N LEU A 186 19.37 16.38 -1.27
CA LEU A 186 17.93 16.57 -1.02
C LEU A 186 17.60 17.94 -0.37
N TYR A 187 18.42 18.38 0.58
CA TYR A 187 18.16 19.61 1.33
C TYR A 187 18.52 20.89 0.56
N ARG A 188 19.12 20.76 -0.63
CA ARG A 188 19.42 21.87 -1.55
C ARG A 188 18.57 21.81 -2.82
N THR A 189 17.82 20.73 -3.00
CA THR A 189 16.97 20.52 -4.17
C THR A 189 15.57 21.11 -3.92
N THR A 190 15.05 21.88 -4.86
CA THR A 190 13.67 22.35 -4.82
C THR A 190 12.75 21.27 -5.41
N ILE A 191 11.79 20.82 -4.61
CA ILE A 191 10.80 19.81 -5.02
C ILE A 191 9.44 20.51 -5.17
N PRO A 192 8.89 20.63 -6.38
CA PRO A 192 7.61 21.30 -6.61
C PRO A 192 6.43 20.51 -6.04
N SER A 193 5.28 21.15 -5.94
CA SER A 193 4.04 20.52 -5.47
C SER A 193 3.51 19.41 -6.38
N LYS A 194 3.99 19.33 -7.62
CA LYS A 194 3.64 18.30 -8.60
C LYS A 194 4.90 17.61 -9.08
N GLY A 195 4.88 16.28 -9.12
CA GLY A 195 6.05 15.50 -9.53
C GLY A 195 5.89 14.04 -9.16
N LEU A 196 6.87 13.25 -9.57
CA LEU A 196 6.96 11.83 -9.21
C LEU A 196 8.19 11.59 -8.35
N LEU A 197 8.04 10.93 -7.21
CA LEU A 197 9.14 10.41 -6.41
C LEU A 197 9.33 8.94 -6.74
N MET A 198 10.45 8.59 -7.37
CA MET A 198 10.77 7.21 -7.70
C MET A 198 11.71 6.62 -6.65
N ILE A 199 11.28 5.49 -6.08
CA ILE A 199 12.02 4.67 -5.12
C ILE A 199 12.27 3.31 -5.78
N GLY A 200 13.51 2.86 -5.78
CA GLY A 200 13.89 1.58 -6.36
C GLY A 200 13.85 0.42 -5.37
N ASN A 201 14.26 -0.73 -5.86
CA ASN A 201 14.44 -1.96 -5.08
C ASN A 201 15.46 -1.77 -3.95
N GLU A 202 15.27 -2.48 -2.85
CA GLU A 202 16.09 -2.37 -1.64
C GLU A 202 17.57 -2.75 -1.86
N GLY A 203 17.84 -3.67 -2.79
CA GLY A 203 19.20 -4.15 -3.10
C GLY A 203 19.82 -3.51 -4.33
N SER A 204 19.06 -3.42 -5.43
CA SER A 204 19.57 -2.95 -6.74
C SER A 204 19.30 -1.47 -7.03
N GLY A 205 18.47 -0.81 -6.22
CA GLY A 205 18.04 0.57 -6.51
C GLY A 205 17.04 0.64 -7.67
N ILE A 206 17.01 1.76 -8.36
CA ILE A 206 16.18 1.99 -9.56
C ILE A 206 16.79 1.25 -10.74
N ASP A 207 15.95 0.53 -11.50
CA ASP A 207 16.38 -0.19 -12.71
C ASP A 207 17.07 0.73 -13.71
N GLN A 208 18.16 0.24 -14.33
CA GLN A 208 18.98 1.02 -15.27
C GLN A 208 18.17 1.51 -16.48
N GLY A 209 17.17 0.74 -16.94
CA GLY A 209 16.28 1.11 -18.03
C GLY A 209 15.32 2.25 -17.64
N LEU A 210 15.03 2.42 -16.35
CA LEU A 210 14.16 3.47 -15.82
C LEU A 210 14.92 4.75 -15.47
N LEU A 211 16.24 4.69 -15.23
CA LEU A 211 17.05 5.87 -14.89
C LEU A 211 17.01 6.96 -15.97
N LYS A 212 16.78 6.62 -17.23
CA LYS A 212 16.62 7.59 -18.32
C LYS A 212 15.43 8.55 -18.14
N TYR A 213 14.45 8.16 -17.32
CA TYR A 213 13.26 8.98 -17.00
C TYR A 213 13.44 9.83 -15.73
N VAL A 214 14.50 9.60 -14.96
CA VAL A 214 14.81 10.38 -13.76
C VAL A 214 15.41 11.72 -14.20
N SER A 215 14.62 12.79 -14.16
CA SER A 215 15.08 14.14 -14.49
C SER A 215 15.84 14.81 -13.36
N ASN A 216 15.62 14.39 -12.11
CA ASN A 216 16.20 14.96 -10.90
C ASN A 216 16.67 13.83 -9.97
N PRO A 217 17.89 13.33 -10.14
CA PRO A 217 18.47 12.38 -9.20
C PRO A 217 18.77 13.07 -7.86
N ILE A 218 18.21 12.57 -6.77
CA ILE A 218 18.37 13.13 -5.41
C ILE A 218 18.96 12.11 -4.45
N THR A 219 19.72 12.60 -3.49
CA THR A 219 20.29 11.79 -2.42
C THR A 219 20.04 12.40 -1.04
N ILE A 220 19.76 11.58 -0.06
CA ILE A 220 19.77 11.96 1.36
C ILE A 220 21.24 11.98 1.80
N PRO A 221 21.79 13.13 2.25
CA PRO A 221 23.19 13.23 2.61
C PRO A 221 23.56 12.27 3.75
N ARG A 222 24.59 11.47 3.53
CA ARG A 222 25.10 10.51 4.49
C ARG A 222 26.24 11.13 5.31
N GLN A 223 26.18 10.99 6.64
CA GLN A 223 27.23 11.40 7.57
C GLN A 223 28.03 10.21 8.14
N GLY A 224 27.43 9.03 8.14
CA GLY A 224 28.00 7.81 8.72
C GLY A 224 28.44 6.79 7.68
N GLY A 225 28.68 5.55 8.13
CA GLY A 225 29.18 4.44 7.32
C GLY A 225 28.12 3.50 6.75
N ALA A 226 26.81 3.71 7.01
CA ALA A 226 25.76 2.85 6.45
C ALA A 226 25.71 2.98 4.93
N GLU A 227 25.54 1.87 4.21
CA GLU A 227 25.52 1.85 2.74
C GLU A 227 24.26 2.50 2.17
N SER A 228 23.09 2.19 2.75
CA SER A 228 21.79 2.71 2.32
C SER A 228 20.86 2.88 3.51
N LEU A 229 19.75 3.59 3.28
CA LEU A 229 18.59 3.62 4.18
C LEU A 229 17.53 2.61 3.69
N ASN A 230 16.74 2.10 4.65
CA ASN A 230 15.54 1.35 4.32
C ASN A 230 14.62 2.19 3.41
N ALA A 231 13.97 1.55 2.42
CA ALA A 231 13.16 2.24 1.40
C ALA A 231 12.02 3.08 2.01
N GLY A 232 11.34 2.56 3.04
CA GLY A 232 10.31 3.31 3.75
C GLY A 232 10.87 4.53 4.48
N ILE A 233 12.02 4.39 5.14
CA ILE A 233 12.69 5.50 5.83
C ILE A 233 13.13 6.57 4.83
N ALA A 234 13.76 6.18 3.71
CA ALA A 234 14.16 7.10 2.65
C ALA A 234 12.95 7.86 2.09
N THR A 235 11.85 7.15 1.82
CA THR A 235 10.59 7.76 1.38
C THR A 235 10.08 8.78 2.39
N ALA A 236 10.08 8.47 3.69
CA ALA A 236 9.60 9.39 4.73
C ALA A 236 10.42 10.68 4.77
N VAL A 237 11.76 10.58 4.70
CA VAL A 237 12.67 11.75 4.72
C VAL A 237 12.44 12.63 3.50
N ILE A 238 12.27 12.04 2.30
CA ILE A 238 12.05 12.81 1.07
C ILE A 238 10.66 13.45 1.09
N CYS A 239 9.64 12.74 1.53
CA CYS A 239 8.27 13.28 1.66
C CYS A 239 8.20 14.40 2.69
N ASP A 240 8.95 14.32 3.81
CA ASP A 240 9.03 15.41 4.78
C ASP A 240 9.70 16.67 4.16
N ALA A 241 10.80 16.47 3.43
CA ALA A 241 11.47 17.58 2.73
C ALA A 241 10.54 18.23 1.69
N TRP A 242 9.78 17.43 0.92
CA TRP A 242 8.77 17.91 -0.01
C TRP A 242 7.64 18.69 0.70
N ALA A 243 7.08 18.12 1.76
CA ALA A 243 5.97 18.71 2.49
C ALA A 243 6.35 20.07 3.10
N ARG A 244 7.56 20.20 3.69
CA ARG A 244 8.08 21.47 4.24
C ARG A 244 8.19 22.56 3.20
N GLN A 245 8.56 22.22 1.97
CA GLN A 245 8.69 23.19 0.86
C GLN A 245 7.33 23.60 0.28
N ASN A 246 6.29 22.77 0.45
CA ASN A 246 4.97 22.96 -0.14
C ASN A 246 3.86 23.18 0.91
N ALA A 247 4.22 23.32 2.18
CA ALA A 247 3.28 23.71 3.23
C ALA A 247 2.83 25.18 2.99
N SER A 248 1.54 25.35 2.74
CA SER A 248 0.86 26.67 2.64
C SER A 248 0.60 27.23 4.01
#